data_82ba8fbe05a3668dc49d713945f442a6
#
_entry.id   82ba8fbe05a3668dc49d713945f442a6
#
_cell.length_a   1.000
_cell.length_b   1.000
_cell.length_c   1.000
_cell.angle_alpha   90.00
_cell.angle_beta   90.00
_cell.angle_gamma   90.00
#
_symmetry.space_group_name_H-M   'P 1'
#
loop_
_entity.id
_entity.type
_entity.pdbx_description
1 polymer ?
#
loop_
_entity_poly.entity_id
_entity_poly.type
_entity_poly.pdbx_seq_one_letter_code
_entity_poly.pdbx_strand_id
1 'polypeptide(L)'
;MRPALSDYRHLASGKVRELYRIDDEHLLFVATDRISAFDYVLDSTIPDKGRILTAMSVFFFNLVEAPNHLAGPPDDSRIPDEVLGRALVVRELEMLPVECVARGYLTGSGLIDYQKTGKLCGIPLPPGLVEASRFSTPLFTPATKAELGQHDENIPFVRVIEMVGAVRANQLRDRTLQTYVQAADHALTKGIIIADTKFEFGLDAHSNLVLADEVFTPDSSRYWLAENYREGVVQHSFDKQFVRNWLTSPESGWDRSGSQPPPPLPDDVIEATRARYIEAYERISGLRFDDWIGPGA
;
A
#
# COMPACT_ATOMS: atom_id res chain seq x y z
N MET A 1 -6.88 -29.17 13.84
CA MET A 1 -7.57 -28.02 14.46
C MET A 1 -6.62 -26.83 14.30
N ARG A 2 -7.10 -25.70 13.80
CA ARG A 2 -6.27 -24.49 13.72
C ARG A 2 -6.05 -23.90 15.11
N PRO A 3 -4.95 -23.19 15.38
CA PRO A 3 -4.72 -22.50 16.65
C PRO A 3 -5.75 -21.35 16.82
N ALA A 4 -5.95 -20.89 18.05
CA ALA A 4 -6.65 -19.65 18.33
C ALA A 4 -5.66 -18.46 18.21
N LEU A 5 -6.16 -17.26 17.88
CA LEU A 5 -5.30 -16.09 17.81
C LEU A 5 -4.61 -15.77 19.13
N SER A 6 -5.28 -16.07 20.25
CA SER A 6 -4.75 -15.94 21.61
C SER A 6 -3.55 -16.86 21.90
N ASP A 7 -3.32 -17.91 21.09
CA ASP A 7 -2.16 -18.79 21.24
C ASP A 7 -0.85 -18.13 20.79
N TYR A 8 -0.95 -17.03 20.06
CA TYR A 8 0.20 -16.30 19.55
C TYR A 8 0.47 -15.01 20.34
N ARG A 9 1.74 -14.76 20.63
CA ARG A 9 2.15 -13.53 21.29
C ARG A 9 2.01 -12.34 20.35
N HIS A 10 1.16 -11.37 20.70
CA HIS A 10 1.08 -10.09 20.01
C HIS A 10 2.40 -9.32 20.14
N LEU A 11 2.90 -8.78 19.03
CA LEU A 11 4.16 -8.04 18.95
C LEU A 11 3.94 -6.54 18.76
N ALA A 12 3.09 -6.16 17.82
CA ALA A 12 2.89 -4.77 17.45
C ALA A 12 1.54 -4.55 16.75
N SER A 13 1.01 -3.34 16.93
CA SER A 13 -0.15 -2.81 16.20
C SER A 13 0.29 -1.65 15.31
N GLY A 14 0.04 -1.79 14.01
CA GLY A 14 0.10 -0.68 13.05
C GLY A 14 -1.23 0.05 12.93
N LYS A 15 -1.31 1.04 12.04
CA LYS A 15 -2.57 1.77 11.75
C LYS A 15 -3.71 0.83 11.32
N VAL A 16 -3.40 -0.18 10.50
CA VAL A 16 -4.38 -1.09 9.90
C VAL A 16 -3.95 -2.56 9.96
N ARG A 17 -2.94 -2.90 10.75
CA ARG A 17 -2.38 -4.27 10.86
C ARG A 17 -2.00 -4.63 12.25
N GLU A 18 -1.97 -5.95 12.51
CA GLU A 18 -1.49 -6.55 13.74
C GLU A 18 -0.43 -7.60 13.41
N LEU A 19 0.62 -7.66 14.24
CA LEU A 19 1.70 -8.63 14.13
C LEU A 19 1.71 -9.54 15.35
N TYR A 20 1.78 -10.84 15.11
CA TYR A 20 1.92 -11.85 16.16
C TYR A 20 3.11 -12.75 15.84
N ARG A 21 3.74 -13.29 16.89
CA ARG A 21 4.84 -14.25 16.75
C ARG A 21 4.29 -15.66 16.70
N ILE A 22 4.63 -16.40 15.64
CA ILE A 22 4.36 -17.82 15.51
C ILE A 22 5.49 -18.62 16.15
N ASP A 23 6.72 -18.39 15.68
CA ASP A 23 7.96 -19.02 16.13
C ASP A 23 9.15 -18.06 15.94
N ASP A 24 10.39 -18.58 16.06
CA ASP A 24 11.59 -17.75 15.96
C ASP A 24 11.87 -17.18 14.56
N GLU A 25 11.25 -17.72 13.51
CA GLU A 25 11.47 -17.32 12.12
C GLU A 25 10.21 -16.74 11.44
N HIS A 26 9.02 -16.95 12.04
CA HIS A 26 7.76 -16.63 11.39
C HIS A 26 6.86 -15.73 12.24
N LEU A 27 6.20 -14.84 11.52
CA LEU A 27 5.17 -13.95 12.06
C LEU A 27 3.83 -14.25 11.40
N LEU A 28 2.75 -14.04 12.16
CA LEU A 28 1.41 -13.93 11.64
C LEU A 28 1.14 -12.44 11.38
N PHE A 29 0.91 -12.09 10.13
CA PHE A 29 0.68 -10.75 9.64
C PHE A 29 -0.82 -10.59 9.34
N VAL A 30 -1.54 -9.84 10.18
CA VAL A 30 -2.99 -9.75 10.14
C VAL A 30 -3.43 -8.38 9.66
N ALA A 31 -4.08 -8.31 8.50
CA ALA A 31 -4.75 -7.11 8.03
C ALA A 31 -6.09 -6.94 8.76
N THR A 32 -6.42 -5.70 9.10
CA THR A 32 -7.69 -5.34 9.76
C THR A 32 -8.60 -4.56 8.82
N ASP A 33 -9.87 -4.47 9.18
CA ASP A 33 -10.86 -3.68 8.45
C ASP A 33 -10.81 -2.19 8.80
N ARG A 34 -9.88 -1.79 9.68
CA ARG A 34 -9.61 -0.39 9.98
C ARG A 34 -9.16 0.35 8.72
N ILE A 35 -9.58 1.60 8.58
CA ILE A 35 -9.12 2.49 7.52
C ILE A 35 -8.48 3.73 8.13
N SER A 36 -7.41 4.21 7.53
CA SER A 36 -6.73 5.43 7.95
C SER A 36 -6.69 6.44 6.82
N ALA A 37 -6.94 7.71 7.11
CA ALA A 37 -6.80 8.80 6.18
C ALA A 37 -6.23 10.04 6.90
N PHE A 38 -5.37 10.80 6.22
CA PHE A 38 -4.76 12.02 6.79
C PHE A 38 -4.11 11.78 8.17
N ASP A 39 -3.43 10.62 8.34
CA ASP A 39 -2.76 10.11 9.56
C ASP A 39 -3.66 9.73 10.74
N TYR A 40 -4.97 9.88 10.59
CA TYR A 40 -5.94 9.37 11.55
C TYR A 40 -6.36 7.94 11.17
N VAL A 41 -6.46 7.06 12.16
CA VAL A 41 -7.26 5.84 12.06
C VAL A 41 -8.70 6.26 12.32
N LEU A 42 -9.59 6.00 11.36
CA LEU A 42 -11.00 6.39 11.50
C LEU A 42 -11.72 5.43 12.45
N ASP A 43 -12.75 5.94 13.12
CA ASP A 43 -13.62 5.10 13.98
C ASP A 43 -14.43 4.08 13.16
N SER A 44 -14.66 4.38 11.87
CA SER A 44 -15.35 3.47 10.95
C SER A 44 -14.40 2.39 10.40
N THR A 45 -14.95 1.20 10.15
CA THR A 45 -14.26 0.11 9.45
C THR A 45 -14.89 -0.12 8.08
N ILE A 46 -14.12 -0.67 7.16
CA ILE A 46 -14.62 -1.10 5.85
C ILE A 46 -14.72 -2.64 5.88
N PRO A 47 -15.91 -3.21 5.84
CA PRO A 47 -16.09 -4.66 5.87
C PRO A 47 -15.29 -5.37 4.78
N ASP A 48 -14.70 -6.51 5.10
CA ASP A 48 -13.81 -7.30 4.21
C ASP A 48 -12.51 -6.61 3.77
N LYS A 49 -12.23 -5.38 4.19
CA LYS A 49 -11.03 -4.66 3.74
C LYS A 49 -9.76 -5.49 3.97
N GLY A 50 -9.60 -6.06 5.15
CA GLY A 50 -8.45 -6.91 5.46
C GLY A 50 -8.31 -8.09 4.50
N ARG A 51 -9.42 -8.75 4.16
CA ARG A 51 -9.46 -9.87 3.21
C ARG A 51 -9.12 -9.42 1.79
N ILE A 52 -9.68 -8.30 1.33
CA ILE A 52 -9.42 -7.77 -0.01
C ILE A 52 -7.94 -7.38 -0.18
N LEU A 53 -7.37 -6.67 0.79
CA LEU A 53 -5.97 -6.26 0.74
C LEU A 53 -5.02 -7.48 0.77
N THR A 54 -5.35 -8.48 1.57
CA THR A 54 -4.58 -9.73 1.63
C THR A 54 -4.66 -10.50 0.30
N ALA A 55 -5.86 -10.65 -0.27
CA ALA A 55 -6.05 -11.28 -1.58
C ALA A 55 -5.27 -10.58 -2.68
N MET A 56 -5.31 -9.24 -2.71
CA MET A 56 -4.57 -8.43 -3.66
C MET A 56 -3.05 -8.56 -3.49
N SER A 57 -2.55 -8.51 -2.25
CA SER A 57 -1.12 -8.69 -1.98
C SER A 57 -0.63 -10.06 -2.41
N VAL A 58 -1.38 -11.13 -2.10
CA VAL A 58 -1.02 -12.50 -2.53
C VAL A 58 -0.99 -12.62 -4.05
N PHE A 59 -1.98 -12.05 -4.73
CA PHE A 59 -2.00 -12.02 -6.20
C PHE A 59 -0.73 -11.38 -6.77
N PHE A 60 -0.37 -10.19 -6.28
CA PHE A 60 0.80 -9.48 -6.78
C PHE A 60 2.13 -10.11 -6.35
N PHE A 61 2.24 -10.67 -5.14
CA PHE A 61 3.44 -11.43 -4.75
C PHE A 61 3.71 -12.63 -5.67
N ASN A 62 2.65 -13.24 -6.23
CA ASN A 62 2.79 -14.33 -7.20
C ASN A 62 3.01 -13.84 -8.64
N LEU A 63 2.62 -12.59 -8.95
CA LEU A 63 2.79 -12.01 -10.28
C LEU A 63 4.21 -11.48 -10.51
N VAL A 64 4.79 -10.80 -9.51
CA VAL A 64 6.06 -10.09 -9.66
C VAL A 64 7.25 -10.99 -9.37
N GLU A 65 8.34 -10.80 -10.13
CA GLU A 65 9.59 -11.56 -9.99
C GLU A 65 10.47 -10.98 -8.86
N ALA A 66 9.91 -10.86 -7.66
CA ALA A 66 10.63 -10.35 -6.49
C ALA A 66 10.60 -11.38 -5.36
N PRO A 67 11.73 -11.74 -4.74
CA PRO A 67 11.72 -12.49 -3.49
C PRO A 67 10.85 -11.75 -2.47
N ASN A 68 9.90 -12.44 -1.87
CA ASN A 68 8.97 -11.85 -0.92
C ASN A 68 8.94 -12.62 0.40
N HIS A 69 8.29 -12.07 1.39
CA HIS A 69 8.29 -12.57 2.76
C HIS A 69 7.29 -13.71 3.04
N LEU A 70 6.46 -14.12 2.07
CA LEU A 70 5.50 -15.19 2.30
C LEU A 70 6.21 -16.48 2.71
N ALA A 71 5.70 -17.13 3.76
CA ALA A 71 6.25 -18.36 4.32
C ALA A 71 5.23 -19.51 4.33
N GLY A 72 4.10 -19.34 3.66
CA GLY A 72 3.06 -20.34 3.49
C GLY A 72 1.95 -19.88 2.57
N PRO A 73 1.03 -20.77 2.20
CA PRO A 73 -0.15 -20.43 1.42
C PRO A 73 -1.15 -19.59 2.23
N PRO A 74 -2.13 -18.93 1.60
CA PRO A 74 -3.13 -18.12 2.32
C PRO A 74 -4.00 -18.92 3.29
N ASP A 75 -4.11 -20.24 3.12
CA ASP A 75 -4.84 -21.18 3.97
C ASP A 75 -3.93 -22.01 4.88
N ASP A 76 -2.70 -21.55 5.14
CA ASP A 76 -1.73 -22.21 6.02
C ASP A 76 -2.38 -22.62 7.35
N SER A 77 -2.08 -23.83 7.81
CA SER A 77 -2.68 -24.39 9.03
C SER A 77 -2.31 -23.64 10.32
N ARG A 78 -1.28 -22.82 10.28
CA ARG A 78 -0.88 -21.92 11.38
C ARG A 78 -1.76 -20.67 11.48
N ILE A 79 -2.60 -20.36 10.47
CA ILE A 79 -3.50 -19.22 10.52
C ILE A 79 -4.76 -19.58 11.31
N PRO A 80 -5.10 -18.85 12.41
CA PRO A 80 -6.34 -19.04 13.14
C PRO A 80 -7.59 -18.83 12.28
N ASP A 81 -8.67 -19.57 12.55
CA ASP A 81 -9.94 -19.43 11.82
C ASP A 81 -10.51 -18.00 11.90
N GLU A 82 -10.32 -17.32 13.04
CA GLU A 82 -10.79 -15.95 13.30
C GLU A 82 -10.21 -14.90 12.35
N VAL A 83 -9.04 -15.18 11.75
CA VAL A 83 -8.32 -14.27 10.86
C VAL A 83 -8.04 -14.87 9.48
N LEU A 84 -8.65 -16.02 9.19
CA LEU A 84 -8.48 -16.69 7.92
C LEU A 84 -8.94 -15.79 6.77
N GLY A 85 -8.14 -15.73 5.71
CA GLY A 85 -8.37 -14.87 4.54
C GLY A 85 -7.89 -13.42 4.68
N ARG A 86 -7.59 -12.96 5.92
CA ARG A 86 -6.99 -11.64 6.17
C ARG A 86 -5.64 -11.70 6.91
N ALA A 87 -5.10 -12.89 7.06
CA ALA A 87 -3.79 -13.12 7.66
C ALA A 87 -2.89 -13.93 6.74
N LEU A 88 -1.58 -13.71 6.88
CA LEU A 88 -0.52 -14.42 6.17
C LEU A 88 0.56 -14.86 7.15
N VAL A 89 1.12 -16.03 6.92
CA VAL A 89 2.35 -16.45 7.58
C VAL A 89 3.52 -15.89 6.77
N VAL A 90 4.36 -15.10 7.42
CA VAL A 90 5.47 -14.42 6.78
C VAL A 90 6.77 -14.68 7.53
N ARG A 91 7.89 -14.60 6.82
CA ARG A 91 9.22 -14.64 7.43
C ARG A 91 9.48 -13.36 8.22
N GLU A 92 10.11 -13.49 9.38
CA GLU A 92 10.65 -12.32 10.08
C GLU A 92 11.86 -11.77 9.30
N LEU A 93 11.89 -10.47 9.14
CA LEU A 93 12.93 -9.76 8.39
C LEU A 93 13.50 -8.61 9.22
N GLU A 94 14.75 -8.28 9.01
CA GLU A 94 15.32 -7.00 9.43
C GLU A 94 14.81 -5.90 8.49
N MET A 95 13.78 -5.16 8.91
CA MET A 95 13.14 -4.15 8.07
C MET A 95 14.04 -2.95 7.82
N LEU A 96 14.12 -2.51 6.56
CA LEU A 96 14.87 -1.32 6.20
C LEU A 96 14.06 -0.04 6.45
N PRO A 97 14.68 1.05 6.94
CA PRO A 97 13.99 2.26 7.38
C PRO A 97 13.67 3.22 6.20
N VAL A 98 13.29 2.68 5.05
CA VAL A 98 13.01 3.44 3.81
C VAL A 98 11.68 3.02 3.24
N GLU A 99 10.79 3.99 3.02
CA GLU A 99 9.60 3.82 2.21
C GLU A 99 9.98 3.92 0.73
N CYS A 100 9.89 2.80 0.02
CA CYS A 100 10.31 2.71 -1.37
C CYS A 100 9.13 3.01 -2.30
N VAL A 101 9.04 4.24 -2.81
CA VAL A 101 7.94 4.67 -3.67
C VAL A 101 8.38 4.67 -5.13
N ALA A 102 7.61 3.99 -5.99
CA ALA A 102 7.69 4.12 -7.44
C ALA A 102 6.54 4.97 -7.96
N ARG A 103 6.82 5.90 -8.87
CA ARG A 103 5.81 6.75 -9.51
C ARG A 103 5.92 6.70 -11.03
N GLY A 104 4.83 6.33 -11.68
CA GLY A 104 4.67 6.48 -13.13
C GLY A 104 4.03 7.80 -13.53
N TYR A 105 3.40 8.48 -12.55
CA TYR A 105 2.65 9.72 -12.77
C TYR A 105 2.90 10.71 -11.64
N LEU A 106 2.78 12.00 -11.96
CA LEU A 106 2.95 13.10 -11.02
C LEU A 106 1.62 13.37 -10.29
N THR A 107 1.55 13.02 -9.00
CA THR A 107 0.35 13.22 -8.17
C THR A 107 0.69 13.25 -6.68
N GLY A 108 -0.27 13.65 -5.85
CA GLY A 108 -0.15 13.65 -4.40
C GLY A 108 1.04 14.44 -3.88
N SER A 109 1.81 13.89 -2.93
CA SER A 109 2.99 14.57 -2.35
C SER A 109 4.06 14.90 -3.40
N GLY A 110 4.14 14.11 -4.48
CA GLY A 110 5.06 14.36 -5.59
C GLY A 110 4.72 15.64 -6.35
N LEU A 111 3.45 15.90 -6.61
CA LEU A 111 3.01 17.15 -7.23
C LEU A 111 3.30 18.37 -6.35
N ILE A 112 3.06 18.23 -5.04
CA ILE A 112 3.34 19.30 -4.06
C ILE A 112 4.83 19.64 -4.05
N ASP A 113 5.70 18.62 -4.04
CA ASP A 113 7.16 18.80 -4.09
C ASP A 113 7.58 19.49 -5.39
N TYR A 114 7.09 19.01 -6.53
CA TYR A 114 7.36 19.62 -7.83
C TYR A 114 6.88 21.07 -7.92
N GLN A 115 5.70 21.38 -7.47
CA GLN A 115 5.16 22.75 -7.51
C GLN A 115 5.99 23.74 -6.66
N LYS A 116 6.59 23.27 -5.58
CA LYS A 116 7.44 24.08 -4.70
C LYS A 116 8.85 24.27 -5.24
N THR A 117 9.42 23.25 -5.86
CA THR A 117 10.87 23.17 -6.09
C THR A 117 11.26 22.95 -7.56
N GLY A 118 10.33 22.59 -8.43
CA GLY A 118 10.62 22.10 -9.78
C GLY A 118 11.28 20.71 -9.81
N LYS A 119 11.33 20.04 -8.65
CA LYS A 119 11.99 18.75 -8.46
C LYS A 119 11.04 17.78 -7.76
N LEU A 120 11.37 16.50 -7.81
CA LEU A 120 10.73 15.44 -7.05
C LEU A 120 11.82 14.58 -6.40
N CYS A 121 11.86 14.51 -5.08
CA CYS A 121 12.94 13.86 -4.33
C CYS A 121 14.36 14.26 -4.80
N GLY A 122 14.55 15.55 -5.14
CA GLY A 122 15.80 16.09 -5.67
C GLY A 122 16.02 15.85 -7.17
N ILE A 123 15.19 15.07 -7.85
CA ILE A 123 15.25 14.85 -9.31
C ILE A 123 14.64 16.06 -10.03
N PRO A 124 15.41 16.81 -10.86
CA PRO A 124 14.85 17.89 -11.65
C PRO A 124 13.84 17.36 -12.66
N LEU A 125 12.68 17.99 -12.76
CA LEU A 125 11.64 17.62 -13.72
C LEU A 125 11.45 18.73 -14.76
N PRO A 126 10.98 18.41 -15.99
CA PRO A 126 10.64 19.39 -16.99
C PRO A 126 9.62 20.40 -16.47
N PRO A 127 9.65 21.66 -16.92
CA PRO A 127 8.63 22.64 -16.58
C PRO A 127 7.29 22.30 -17.26
N GLY A 128 6.18 22.71 -16.62
CA GLY A 128 4.85 22.59 -17.18
C GLY A 128 4.13 21.28 -16.90
N LEU A 129 4.69 20.40 -16.05
CA LEU A 129 3.97 19.22 -15.59
C LEU A 129 2.81 19.64 -14.69
N VAL A 130 1.70 18.90 -14.79
CA VAL A 130 0.45 19.12 -14.07
C VAL A 130 0.02 17.86 -13.31
N GLU A 131 -1.10 17.91 -12.59
CA GLU A 131 -1.68 16.73 -11.94
C GLU A 131 -1.84 15.60 -12.96
N ALA A 132 -1.46 14.40 -12.56
CA ALA A 132 -1.50 13.17 -13.36
C ALA A 132 -0.61 13.19 -14.64
N SER A 133 0.33 14.11 -14.80
CA SER A 133 1.32 14.04 -15.89
C SER A 133 2.08 12.70 -15.81
N ARG A 134 2.13 11.99 -16.95
CA ARG A 134 2.84 10.71 -17.05
C ARG A 134 4.34 10.94 -17.23
N PHE A 135 5.16 10.21 -16.47
CA PHE A 135 6.60 10.18 -16.67
C PHE A 135 6.97 9.26 -17.85
N SER A 136 8.02 9.63 -18.59
CA SER A 136 8.54 8.80 -19.68
C SER A 136 9.09 7.46 -19.18
N THR A 137 9.64 7.45 -17.97
CA THR A 137 10.07 6.28 -17.22
C THR A 137 9.65 6.45 -15.76
N PRO A 138 9.24 5.38 -15.07
CA PRO A 138 8.91 5.47 -13.67
C PRO A 138 10.09 5.99 -12.83
N LEU A 139 9.77 6.76 -11.79
CA LEU A 139 10.76 7.37 -10.91
C LEU A 139 10.76 6.66 -9.54
N PHE A 140 11.95 6.44 -8.99
CA PHE A 140 12.13 6.05 -7.59
C PHE A 140 12.15 7.32 -6.74
N THR A 141 11.16 7.47 -5.89
CA THR A 141 10.89 8.67 -5.08
C THR A 141 10.71 8.30 -3.63
N PRO A 142 11.80 7.91 -2.95
CA PRO A 142 11.74 7.38 -1.59
C PRO A 142 11.25 8.41 -0.57
N ALA A 143 10.73 7.89 0.55
CA ALA A 143 10.39 8.69 1.71
C ALA A 143 11.00 8.10 2.98
N THR A 144 11.06 8.90 4.04
CA THR A 144 11.37 8.40 5.37
C THR A 144 10.22 7.54 5.86
N LYS A 145 10.52 6.53 6.67
CA LYS A 145 9.51 5.81 7.43
C LYS A 145 9.30 6.59 8.74
N ALA A 146 8.24 7.41 8.76
CA ALA A 146 7.93 8.23 9.92
C ALA A 146 7.41 7.39 11.10
N GLU A 147 7.61 7.89 12.33
CA GLU A 147 6.96 7.32 13.50
C GLU A 147 5.43 7.48 13.45
N LEU A 148 4.71 6.64 14.18
CA LEU A 148 3.25 6.71 14.26
C LEU A 148 2.78 8.13 14.62
N GLY A 149 1.98 8.74 13.74
CA GLY A 149 1.46 10.11 13.92
C GLY A 149 2.27 11.20 13.22
N GLN A 150 3.38 10.85 12.58
CA GLN A 150 4.13 11.77 11.73
C GLN A 150 3.93 11.44 10.24
N HIS A 151 4.23 12.40 9.35
CA HIS A 151 4.17 12.22 7.90
C HIS A 151 5.47 11.66 7.35
N ASP A 152 5.36 10.74 6.39
CA ASP A 152 6.48 10.32 5.56
C ASP A 152 6.94 11.50 4.70
N GLU A 153 8.21 11.86 4.78
CA GLU A 153 8.79 12.95 4.01
C GLU A 153 9.53 12.43 2.78
N ASN A 154 9.25 13.00 1.62
CA ASN A 154 10.00 12.73 0.41
C ASN A 154 11.48 13.07 0.62
N ILE A 155 12.38 12.12 0.34
CA ILE A 155 13.82 12.30 0.50
C ILE A 155 14.58 12.08 -0.82
N PRO A 156 15.69 12.77 -1.05
CA PRO A 156 16.51 12.50 -2.21
C PRO A 156 17.26 11.17 -2.05
N PHE A 157 17.61 10.54 -3.19
CA PHE A 157 18.29 9.23 -3.21
C PHE A 157 19.59 9.21 -2.39
N VAL A 158 20.32 10.33 -2.31
CA VAL A 158 21.53 10.43 -1.48
C VAL A 158 21.25 10.15 -0.01
N ARG A 159 20.07 10.53 0.51
CA ARG A 159 19.69 10.21 1.89
C ARG A 159 19.46 8.72 2.08
N VAL A 160 18.92 8.02 1.09
CA VAL A 160 18.83 6.55 1.14
C VAL A 160 20.22 5.91 1.21
N ILE A 161 21.19 6.44 0.43
CA ILE A 161 22.58 5.99 0.48
C ILE A 161 23.17 6.18 1.90
N GLU A 162 22.91 7.32 2.52
CA GLU A 162 23.39 7.59 3.89
C GLU A 162 22.76 6.64 4.92
N MET A 163 21.51 6.23 4.73
CA MET A 163 20.76 5.36 5.67
C MET A 163 21.17 3.90 5.55
N VAL A 164 21.34 3.36 4.33
CA VAL A 164 21.49 1.93 4.10
C VAL A 164 22.75 1.54 3.31
N GLY A 165 23.57 2.50 2.95
CA GLY A 165 24.78 2.30 2.12
C GLY A 165 24.46 2.24 0.62
N ALA A 166 25.46 2.56 -0.21
CA ALA A 166 25.29 2.74 -1.67
C ALA A 166 24.81 1.45 -2.38
N VAL A 167 25.37 0.29 -2.01
CA VAL A 167 24.98 -0.99 -2.61
C VAL A 167 23.52 -1.29 -2.37
N ARG A 168 23.07 -1.17 -1.12
CA ARG A 168 21.69 -1.46 -0.72
C ARG A 168 20.71 -0.44 -1.30
N ALA A 169 21.06 0.83 -1.31
CA ALA A 169 20.26 1.88 -1.91
C ALA A 169 19.97 1.64 -3.40
N ASN A 170 20.99 1.22 -4.17
CA ASN A 170 20.82 0.85 -5.57
C ASN A 170 19.93 -0.40 -5.72
N GLN A 171 20.12 -1.42 -4.89
CA GLN A 171 19.24 -2.61 -4.90
C GLN A 171 17.78 -2.25 -4.62
N LEU A 172 17.52 -1.38 -3.64
CA LEU A 172 16.16 -0.87 -3.32
C LEU A 172 15.54 -0.16 -4.52
N ARG A 173 16.26 0.79 -5.12
CA ARG A 173 15.78 1.52 -6.29
C ARG A 173 15.45 0.58 -7.44
N ASP A 174 16.41 -0.27 -7.82
CA ASP A 174 16.27 -1.12 -9.00
C ASP A 174 15.16 -2.16 -8.81
N ARG A 175 15.06 -2.77 -7.61
CA ARG A 175 14.00 -3.72 -7.28
C ARG A 175 12.63 -3.02 -7.25
N THR A 176 12.53 -1.84 -6.65
CA THR A 176 11.30 -1.06 -6.61
C THR A 176 10.77 -0.76 -8.01
N LEU A 177 11.63 -0.25 -8.90
CA LEU A 177 11.25 0.08 -10.26
C LEU A 177 10.88 -1.14 -11.09
N GLN A 178 11.65 -2.24 -10.98
CA GLN A 178 11.35 -3.50 -11.67
C GLN A 178 10.00 -4.07 -11.25
N THR A 179 9.76 -4.15 -9.94
CA THR A 179 8.50 -4.66 -9.36
C THR A 179 7.32 -3.80 -9.80
N TYR A 180 7.48 -2.46 -9.78
CA TYR A 180 6.45 -1.54 -10.23
C TYR A 180 6.09 -1.74 -11.71
N VAL A 181 7.08 -1.82 -12.60
CA VAL A 181 6.84 -1.96 -14.05
C VAL A 181 6.06 -3.25 -14.34
N GLN A 182 6.45 -4.38 -13.76
CA GLN A 182 5.75 -5.66 -13.97
C GLN A 182 4.27 -5.57 -13.58
N ALA A 183 3.96 -5.01 -12.43
CA ALA A 183 2.59 -4.88 -11.96
C ALA A 183 1.80 -3.81 -12.73
N ALA A 184 2.42 -2.68 -13.05
CA ALA A 184 1.78 -1.59 -13.80
C ALA A 184 1.43 -2.02 -15.23
N ASP A 185 2.32 -2.75 -15.91
CA ASP A 185 2.06 -3.30 -17.23
C ASP A 185 0.91 -4.31 -17.19
N HIS A 186 0.90 -5.22 -16.20
CA HIS A 186 -0.23 -6.14 -16.02
C HIS A 186 -1.55 -5.39 -15.77
N ALA A 187 -1.59 -4.47 -14.82
CA ALA A 187 -2.78 -3.71 -14.47
C ALA A 187 -3.32 -2.92 -15.68
N LEU A 188 -2.43 -2.35 -16.50
CA LEU A 188 -2.82 -1.63 -17.70
C LEU A 188 -3.55 -2.54 -18.71
N THR A 189 -3.16 -3.82 -18.85
CA THR A 189 -3.91 -4.79 -19.69
C THR A 189 -5.33 -5.04 -19.20
N LYS A 190 -5.59 -4.72 -17.92
CA LYS A 190 -6.91 -4.83 -17.27
C LYS A 190 -7.65 -3.49 -17.21
N GLY A 191 -7.16 -2.46 -17.91
CA GLY A 191 -7.75 -1.14 -17.95
C GLY A 191 -7.52 -0.32 -16.67
N ILE A 192 -6.54 -0.69 -15.84
CA ILE A 192 -6.19 -0.01 -14.60
C ILE A 192 -4.79 0.59 -14.71
N ILE A 193 -4.65 1.86 -14.37
CA ILE A 193 -3.37 2.53 -14.18
C ILE A 193 -2.99 2.47 -12.72
N ILE A 194 -1.80 1.96 -12.41
CA ILE A 194 -1.15 2.12 -11.11
C ILE A 194 -0.30 3.40 -11.20
N ALA A 195 -0.78 4.49 -10.62
CA ALA A 195 -0.09 5.78 -10.74
C ALA A 195 1.19 5.85 -9.92
N ASP A 196 1.13 5.35 -8.71
CA ASP A 196 2.26 5.16 -7.81
C ASP A 196 1.98 4.00 -6.85
N THR A 197 3.02 3.53 -6.21
CA THR A 197 2.94 2.52 -5.16
C THR A 197 4.08 2.68 -4.18
N LYS A 198 3.85 2.23 -2.96
CA LYS A 198 4.81 2.21 -1.87
C LYS A 198 5.11 0.76 -1.47
N PHE A 199 6.39 0.44 -1.36
CA PHE A 199 6.89 -0.84 -0.88
C PHE A 199 7.73 -0.70 0.37
N GLU A 200 7.73 -1.75 1.16
CA GLU A 200 8.69 -1.96 2.23
C GLU A 200 9.58 -3.17 1.89
N PHE A 201 10.84 -3.09 2.29
CA PHE A 201 11.80 -4.16 2.13
C PHE A 201 12.49 -4.46 3.45
N GLY A 202 12.85 -5.71 3.61
CA GLY A 202 13.69 -6.18 4.71
C GLY A 202 14.81 -7.08 4.21
N LEU A 203 15.66 -7.49 5.13
CA LEU A 203 16.74 -8.45 4.91
C LEU A 203 16.39 -9.77 5.58
N ASP A 204 16.58 -10.86 4.87
CA ASP A 204 16.54 -12.20 5.45
C ASP A 204 17.84 -12.52 6.24
N ALA A 205 17.90 -13.68 6.90
CA ALA A 205 19.05 -14.13 7.67
C ALA A 205 20.37 -14.23 6.85
N HIS A 206 20.26 -14.25 5.52
CA HIS A 206 21.40 -14.26 4.59
C HIS A 206 21.70 -12.88 4.00
N SER A 207 21.08 -11.82 4.53
CA SER A 207 21.18 -10.45 4.04
C SER A 207 20.67 -10.25 2.60
N ASN A 208 19.80 -11.12 2.10
CA ASN A 208 19.13 -10.90 0.83
C ASN A 208 18.00 -9.91 0.98
N LEU A 209 17.82 -9.06 -0.05
CA LEU A 209 16.73 -8.10 -0.09
C LEU A 209 15.39 -8.80 -0.41
N VAL A 210 14.40 -8.64 0.45
CA VAL A 210 13.09 -9.29 0.41
C VAL A 210 11.99 -8.25 0.43
N LEU A 211 11.04 -8.35 -0.50
CA LEU A 211 9.84 -7.52 -0.55
C LEU A 211 8.89 -7.95 0.57
N ALA A 212 8.41 -6.99 1.34
CA ALA A 212 7.64 -7.23 2.55
C ALA A 212 6.38 -6.36 2.60
N ASP A 213 5.65 -6.46 3.69
CA ASP A 213 4.42 -5.75 4.01
C ASP A 213 3.30 -6.08 2.99
N GLU A 214 2.52 -5.11 2.57
CA GLU A 214 1.54 -5.23 1.51
C GLU A 214 2.11 -4.71 0.19
N VAL A 215 1.60 -5.23 -0.92
CA VAL A 215 2.03 -4.78 -2.24
C VAL A 215 0.83 -4.50 -3.12
N PHE A 216 0.85 -3.35 -3.78
CA PHE A 216 -0.16 -2.94 -4.75
C PHE A 216 -1.60 -3.03 -4.24
N THR A 217 -1.82 -2.73 -2.96
CA THR A 217 -3.18 -2.65 -2.42
C THR A 217 -3.74 -1.24 -2.63
N PRO A 218 -5.06 -1.06 -2.53
CA PRO A 218 -5.66 0.28 -2.51
C PRO A 218 -5.17 1.18 -1.37
N ASP A 219 -4.52 0.63 -0.36
CA ASP A 219 -3.91 1.39 0.74
C ASP A 219 -2.49 1.88 0.41
N SER A 220 -1.71 1.08 -0.34
CA SER A 220 -0.33 1.37 -0.71
C SER A 220 -0.17 2.01 -2.10
N SER A 221 -1.22 2.00 -2.94
CA SER A 221 -1.15 2.41 -4.35
C SER A 221 -2.33 3.27 -4.76
N ARG A 222 -2.13 4.09 -5.80
CA ARG A 222 -3.22 4.82 -6.47
C ARG A 222 -3.61 4.09 -7.74
N TYR A 223 -4.90 3.76 -7.84
CA TYR A 223 -5.50 3.08 -8.98
C TYR A 223 -6.46 4.00 -9.73
N TRP A 224 -6.23 4.17 -11.03
CA TRP A 224 -7.09 4.96 -11.91
C TRP A 224 -7.65 4.10 -13.03
N LEU A 225 -8.86 4.43 -13.49
CA LEU A 225 -9.40 3.86 -14.72
C LEU A 225 -8.67 4.43 -15.93
N ALA A 226 -8.08 3.56 -16.75
CA ALA A 226 -7.33 3.97 -17.94
C ALA A 226 -8.22 4.69 -18.96
N GLU A 227 -9.47 4.27 -19.11
CA GLU A 227 -10.44 4.88 -20.02
C GLU A 227 -10.85 6.31 -19.62
N ASN A 228 -10.76 6.63 -18.32
CA ASN A 228 -11.13 7.93 -17.77
C ASN A 228 -9.92 8.83 -17.51
N TYR A 229 -8.71 8.31 -17.73
CA TYR A 229 -7.48 9.06 -17.47
C TYR A 229 -7.41 10.35 -18.31
N ARG A 230 -7.18 11.46 -17.63
CA ARG A 230 -6.94 12.77 -18.24
C ARG A 230 -5.87 13.52 -17.46
N GLU A 231 -4.84 13.96 -18.16
CA GLU A 231 -3.81 14.82 -17.59
C GLU A 231 -4.40 16.19 -17.19
N GLY A 232 -3.91 16.77 -16.12
CA GLY A 232 -4.32 18.08 -15.61
C GLY A 232 -5.52 18.07 -14.65
N VAL A 233 -6.12 16.93 -14.38
CA VAL A 233 -7.26 16.81 -13.46
C VAL A 233 -7.03 15.73 -12.41
N VAL A 234 -7.71 15.85 -11.27
CA VAL A 234 -7.75 14.78 -10.25
C VAL A 234 -8.49 13.58 -10.81
N GLN A 235 -7.87 12.42 -10.73
CA GLN A 235 -8.41 11.20 -11.32
C GLN A 235 -9.47 10.55 -10.42
N HIS A 236 -10.47 9.90 -11.05
CA HIS A 236 -11.33 8.95 -10.35
C HIS A 236 -10.54 7.72 -9.92
N SER A 237 -10.60 7.40 -8.64
CA SER A 237 -9.73 6.43 -8.00
C SER A 237 -10.52 5.24 -7.43
N PHE A 238 -9.93 4.04 -7.52
CA PHE A 238 -10.40 2.80 -6.87
C PHE A 238 -9.72 2.55 -5.52
N ASP A 239 -9.04 3.54 -5.01
CA ASP A 239 -8.27 3.45 -3.77
C ASP A 239 -8.85 4.35 -2.67
N LYS A 240 -8.11 4.50 -1.61
CA LYS A 240 -8.40 5.34 -0.45
C LYS A 240 -8.73 6.82 -0.78
N GLN A 241 -8.46 7.29 -2.01
CA GLN A 241 -8.76 8.66 -2.41
C GLN A 241 -10.27 8.96 -2.39
N PHE A 242 -11.12 7.94 -2.59
CA PHE A 242 -12.56 8.11 -2.46
C PHE A 242 -12.96 8.55 -1.03
N VAL A 243 -12.43 7.89 -0.02
CA VAL A 243 -12.64 8.28 1.39
C VAL A 243 -12.04 9.66 1.68
N ARG A 244 -10.83 9.94 1.15
CA ARG A 244 -10.20 11.26 1.32
C ARG A 244 -11.03 12.39 0.69
N ASN A 245 -11.61 12.15 -0.48
CA ASN A 245 -12.46 13.11 -1.17
C ASN A 245 -13.72 13.41 -0.34
N TRP A 246 -14.36 12.39 0.22
CA TRP A 246 -15.53 12.59 1.09
C TRP A 246 -15.12 13.38 2.35
N LEU A 247 -14.04 13.00 3.02
CA LEU A 247 -13.57 13.70 4.23
C LEU A 247 -13.24 15.18 3.99
N THR A 248 -12.86 15.56 2.78
CA THR A 248 -12.56 16.96 2.42
C THR A 248 -13.72 17.64 1.73
N SER A 249 -14.87 16.98 1.56
CA SER A 249 -16.08 17.57 1.00
C SER A 249 -16.83 18.38 2.04
N PRO A 250 -17.72 19.32 1.63
CA PRO A 250 -18.57 20.06 2.55
C PRO A 250 -19.50 19.16 3.39
N GLU A 251 -19.87 17.99 2.86
CA GLU A 251 -20.79 17.05 3.52
C GLU A 251 -20.17 16.44 4.79
N SER A 252 -18.87 16.25 4.84
CA SER A 252 -18.19 15.74 6.04
C SER A 252 -18.18 16.75 7.19
N GLY A 253 -18.22 18.04 6.88
CA GLY A 253 -18.08 19.12 7.86
C GLY A 253 -16.73 19.15 8.58
N TRP A 254 -15.74 18.36 8.14
CA TRP A 254 -14.45 18.25 8.80
C TRP A 254 -13.48 19.34 8.38
N ASP A 255 -12.98 20.07 9.37
CA ASP A 255 -11.88 21.01 9.16
C ASP A 255 -10.54 20.31 9.40
N ARG A 256 -9.87 19.96 8.29
CA ARG A 256 -8.54 19.31 8.32
C ARG A 256 -7.46 20.17 8.98
N SER A 257 -7.62 21.49 9.00
CA SER A 257 -6.67 22.41 9.65
C SER A 257 -6.87 22.52 11.16
N GLY A 258 -8.01 22.00 11.65
CA GLY A 258 -8.37 21.98 13.08
C GLY A 258 -7.72 20.81 13.81
N SER A 259 -7.98 20.75 15.13
CA SER A 259 -7.48 19.69 16.02
C SER A 259 -8.46 18.52 16.21
N GLN A 260 -9.64 18.57 15.61
CA GLN A 260 -10.66 17.53 15.73
C GLN A 260 -10.34 16.34 14.82
N PRO A 261 -10.53 15.09 15.28
CA PRO A 261 -10.40 13.93 14.43
C PRO A 261 -11.48 13.95 13.32
N PRO A 262 -11.25 13.22 12.22
CA PRO A 262 -12.26 13.04 11.18
C PRO A 262 -13.53 12.43 11.74
N PRO A 263 -14.72 12.80 11.21
CA PRO A 263 -15.99 12.18 11.61
C PRO A 263 -16.06 10.73 11.13
N PRO A 264 -16.93 9.90 11.73
CA PRO A 264 -17.26 8.58 11.20
C PRO A 264 -17.76 8.66 9.76
N LEU A 265 -17.43 7.65 8.96
CA LEU A 265 -17.91 7.54 7.58
C LEU A 265 -19.40 7.13 7.57
N PRO A 266 -20.22 7.72 6.71
CA PRO A 266 -21.59 7.23 6.46
C PRO A 266 -21.59 5.83 5.85
N ASP A 267 -22.68 5.08 6.04
CA ASP A 267 -22.80 3.69 5.56
C ASP A 267 -22.67 3.60 4.03
N ASP A 268 -23.20 4.54 3.28
CA ASP A 268 -23.08 4.60 1.82
C ASP A 268 -21.63 4.82 1.35
N VAL A 269 -20.84 5.59 2.09
CA VAL A 269 -19.41 5.77 1.84
C VAL A 269 -18.63 4.50 2.16
N ILE A 270 -18.99 3.81 3.25
CA ILE A 270 -18.39 2.53 3.64
C ILE A 270 -18.65 1.46 2.56
N GLU A 271 -19.92 1.29 2.18
CA GLU A 271 -20.33 0.32 1.15
C GLU A 271 -19.70 0.62 -0.21
N ALA A 272 -19.69 1.89 -0.63
CA ALA A 272 -19.06 2.30 -1.88
C ALA A 272 -17.54 2.09 -1.87
N THR A 273 -16.88 2.26 -0.73
CA THR A 273 -15.44 1.99 -0.59
C THR A 273 -15.17 0.50 -0.70
N ARG A 274 -15.94 -0.33 0.01
CA ARG A 274 -15.85 -1.80 -0.09
C ARG A 274 -16.03 -2.27 -1.53
N ALA A 275 -17.09 -1.82 -2.19
CA ALA A 275 -17.39 -2.21 -3.57
C ALA A 275 -16.24 -1.85 -4.53
N ARG A 276 -15.63 -0.66 -4.40
CA ARG A 276 -14.47 -0.24 -5.21
C ARG A 276 -13.25 -1.12 -4.99
N TYR A 277 -12.98 -1.51 -3.75
CA TYR A 277 -11.84 -2.38 -3.44
C TYR A 277 -12.02 -3.77 -4.02
N ILE A 278 -13.25 -4.33 -3.95
CA ILE A 278 -13.58 -5.61 -4.59
C ILE A 278 -13.44 -5.48 -6.11
N GLU A 279 -14.02 -4.43 -6.71
CA GLU A 279 -13.92 -4.19 -8.15
C GLU A 279 -12.46 -4.09 -8.62
N ALA A 280 -11.60 -3.37 -7.88
CA ALA A 280 -10.18 -3.29 -8.18
C ALA A 280 -9.50 -4.67 -8.16
N TYR A 281 -9.78 -5.47 -7.13
CA TYR A 281 -9.26 -6.84 -7.02
C TYR A 281 -9.71 -7.71 -8.20
N GLU A 282 -11.01 -7.76 -8.47
CA GLU A 282 -11.57 -8.62 -9.51
C GLU A 282 -11.12 -8.22 -10.92
N ARG A 283 -11.05 -6.92 -11.21
CA ARG A 283 -10.54 -6.43 -12.50
C ARG A 283 -9.07 -6.79 -12.70
N ILE A 284 -8.22 -6.55 -11.72
CA ILE A 284 -6.78 -6.75 -11.83
C ILE A 284 -6.43 -8.23 -11.86
N SER A 285 -7.01 -9.01 -10.94
CA SER A 285 -6.69 -10.43 -10.81
C SER A 285 -7.41 -11.31 -11.82
N GLY A 286 -8.60 -10.90 -12.26
CA GLY A 286 -9.53 -11.75 -13.02
C GLY A 286 -10.21 -12.83 -12.18
N LEU A 287 -10.05 -12.79 -10.86
CA LEU A 287 -10.64 -13.73 -9.90
C LEU A 287 -11.86 -13.07 -9.24
N ARG A 288 -12.80 -13.88 -8.77
CA ARG A 288 -13.93 -13.39 -7.97
C ARG A 288 -13.52 -13.29 -6.51
N PHE A 289 -13.90 -12.20 -5.85
CA PHE A 289 -13.62 -12.03 -4.42
C PHE A 289 -14.42 -13.01 -3.55
N ASP A 290 -15.61 -13.41 -3.99
CA ASP A 290 -16.43 -14.43 -3.31
C ASP A 290 -15.72 -15.79 -3.19
N ASP A 291 -14.78 -16.08 -4.10
CA ASP A 291 -13.99 -17.32 -4.07
C ASP A 291 -12.76 -17.21 -3.15
N TRP A 292 -12.48 -16.03 -2.59
CA TRP A 292 -11.38 -15.85 -1.65
C TRP A 292 -11.70 -16.49 -0.29
N ILE A 293 -10.68 -17.13 0.30
CA ILE A 293 -10.80 -17.87 1.56
C ILE A 293 -11.24 -17.00 2.75
N GLY A 294 -11.75 -17.67 3.79
CA GLY A 294 -12.18 -17.08 5.05
C GLY A 294 -13.66 -16.71 5.08
N PRO A 295 -14.21 -16.41 6.27
CA PRO A 295 -15.59 -15.98 6.41
C PRO A 295 -15.78 -14.62 5.77
N GLY A 296 -16.83 -14.47 4.95
CA GLY A 296 -17.30 -13.16 4.47
C GLY A 296 -17.88 -12.32 5.62
N ALA A 297 -17.93 -11.00 5.41
CA ALA A 297 -18.57 -10.05 6.32
C ALA A 297 -20.10 -10.12 6.20
#